data_6fcc40f889b2b319db7f24962ad006c2
#
_entry.id   6fcc40f889b2b319db7f24962ad006c2
#
_cell.length_a   1.000
_cell.length_b   1.000
_cell.length_c   1.000
_cell.angle_alpha   90.00
_cell.angle_beta   90.00
_cell.angle_gamma   90.00
#
_symmetry.space_group_name_H-M   'P 1'
#
loop_
_entity.id
_entity.type
_entity.pdbx_description
1 polymer ?
#
loop_
_entity_poly.entity_id
_entity_poly.type
_entity_poly.pdbx_seq_one_letter_code
_entity_poly.pdbx_strand_id
1 'polypeptide(L)'
;MQAPLPCRWPTPARCSRCSDGDALAAAVARHRPDVIVPEIEAIRTERLYDFEREGIQVVPSARAVNFTMNRKAIRDLAARELGLKTARYFYATSLAELEEAAARIGFPCVVKPLMSSSGKGQSLVRNAGELERAWHYGCEGSRGDIRELIIEEFIRFDSEITLLTVTQKDGPTLFCPPIGHVQKGGDYRESFQSPYVAPEHLAEAQRMAAAVTEALTGAGLWGVEFFLSHENGVYFSEL
;
A
#
# COMPACT_ATOMS: atom_id res chain seq x y z
N MET A 1 25.93 -6.80 -38.55
CA MET A 1 25.70 -7.12 -37.14
C MET A 1 26.23 -5.94 -36.32
N GLN A 2 25.34 -5.08 -35.83
CA GLN A 2 25.72 -3.99 -34.91
C GLN A 2 25.89 -4.59 -33.52
N ALA A 3 27.02 -4.30 -32.88
CA ALA A 3 27.25 -4.70 -31.50
C ALA A 3 26.20 -4.04 -30.57
N PRO A 4 25.68 -4.74 -29.56
CA PRO A 4 24.76 -4.15 -28.60
C PRO A 4 25.48 -3.02 -27.88
N LEU A 5 24.83 -1.84 -27.80
CA LEU A 5 25.30 -0.71 -27.01
C LEU A 5 25.46 -1.14 -25.56
N PRO A 6 26.58 -0.81 -24.90
CA PRO A 6 26.73 -1.15 -23.49
C PRO A 6 25.68 -0.41 -22.69
N CYS A 7 24.85 -1.17 -21.94
CA CYS A 7 23.92 -0.64 -20.96
C CYS A 7 24.76 0.14 -19.90
N ARG A 8 24.90 1.43 -20.07
CA ARG A 8 25.45 2.28 -19.01
C ARG A 8 24.35 2.47 -17.98
N TRP A 9 24.45 1.72 -16.88
CA TRP A 9 23.69 2.04 -15.69
C TRP A 9 24.07 3.46 -15.27
N PRO A 10 23.10 4.38 -15.13
CA PRO A 10 23.41 5.70 -14.61
C PRO A 10 24.06 5.53 -13.24
N THR A 11 25.18 6.19 -13.01
CA THR A 11 25.83 6.27 -11.70
C THR A 11 24.76 6.71 -10.70
N PRO A 12 24.53 5.98 -9.58
CA PRO A 12 23.47 6.33 -8.66
C PRO A 12 23.74 7.75 -8.13
N ALA A 13 22.89 8.69 -8.55
CA ALA A 13 22.88 10.00 -7.94
C ALA A 13 22.37 9.80 -6.52
N ARG A 14 23.23 9.96 -5.52
CA ARG A 14 22.82 9.92 -4.12
C ARG A 14 21.98 11.16 -3.82
N CYS A 15 20.67 11.09 -4.09
CA CYS A 15 19.73 11.99 -3.46
C CYS A 15 19.50 11.49 -2.04
N SER A 16 20.21 12.07 -1.06
CA SER A 16 20.17 11.63 0.31
C SER A 16 18.89 12.02 1.06
N ARG A 17 17.97 12.79 0.46
CA ARG A 17 16.77 13.31 1.11
C ARG A 17 15.59 13.48 0.16
N CYS A 18 15.02 12.39 -0.32
CA CYS A 18 13.77 12.44 -1.10
C CYS A 18 12.57 12.98 -0.29
N SER A 19 12.65 12.98 1.04
CA SER A 19 11.69 13.61 1.95
C SER A 19 11.84 15.14 2.01
N ASP A 20 12.95 15.70 1.51
CA ASP A 20 13.17 17.14 1.35
C ASP A 20 12.76 17.52 -0.08
N GLY A 21 11.67 18.28 -0.21
CA GLY A 21 11.10 18.66 -1.51
C GLY A 21 12.03 19.51 -2.37
N ASP A 22 12.86 20.34 -1.75
CA ASP A 22 13.79 21.23 -2.49
C ASP A 22 15.01 20.44 -2.97
N ALA A 23 15.51 19.51 -2.14
CA ALA A 23 16.58 18.59 -2.54
C ALA A 23 16.12 17.66 -3.68
N LEU A 24 14.88 17.16 -3.62
CA LEU A 24 14.29 16.36 -4.69
C LEU A 24 14.15 17.18 -5.99
N ALA A 25 13.63 18.41 -5.92
CA ALA A 25 13.49 19.28 -7.09
C ALA A 25 14.86 19.61 -7.71
N ALA A 26 15.87 19.92 -6.89
CA ALA A 26 17.23 20.16 -7.36
C ALA A 26 17.84 18.94 -8.06
N ALA A 27 17.58 17.73 -7.55
CA ALA A 27 18.03 16.49 -8.18
C ALA A 27 17.36 16.28 -9.55
N VAL A 28 16.04 16.46 -9.64
CA VAL A 28 15.29 16.34 -10.90
C VAL A 28 15.77 17.37 -11.92
N ALA A 29 15.92 18.64 -11.54
CA ALA A 29 16.44 19.70 -12.41
C ALA A 29 17.85 19.41 -12.94
N ARG A 30 18.70 18.82 -12.10
CA ARG A 30 20.07 18.43 -12.48
C ARG A 30 20.11 17.28 -13.47
N HIS A 31 19.27 16.25 -13.24
CA HIS A 31 19.33 15.01 -14.03
C HIS A 31 18.42 15.02 -15.25
N ARG A 32 17.40 15.89 -15.27
CA ARG A 32 16.42 16.02 -16.34
C ARG A 32 15.89 14.68 -16.83
N PRO A 33 15.28 13.87 -15.94
CA PRO A 33 14.77 12.58 -16.33
C PRO A 33 13.54 12.74 -17.25
N ASP A 34 13.37 11.82 -18.19
CA ASP A 34 12.14 11.71 -18.99
C ASP A 34 11.01 11.06 -18.18
N VAL A 35 11.37 10.16 -17.26
CA VAL A 35 10.43 9.39 -16.42
C VAL A 35 10.93 9.34 -14.98
N ILE A 36 10.01 9.56 -14.04
CA ILE A 36 10.23 9.35 -12.60
C ILE A 36 9.42 8.14 -12.17
N VAL A 37 10.09 7.17 -11.54
CA VAL A 37 9.45 5.98 -10.96
C VAL A 37 9.67 6.04 -9.44
N PRO A 38 8.68 6.48 -8.66
CA PRO A 38 8.76 6.47 -7.20
C PRO A 38 8.75 5.03 -6.69
N GLU A 39 9.70 4.70 -5.83
CA GLU A 39 9.82 3.38 -5.21
C GLU A 39 9.88 3.50 -3.69
N ILE A 40 10.56 4.51 -3.18
CA ILE A 40 10.75 4.69 -1.75
C ILE A 40 9.56 5.37 -1.09
N GLU A 41 9.12 4.87 0.06
CA GLU A 41 7.97 5.41 0.81
C GLU A 41 8.23 6.80 1.43
N ALA A 42 9.49 7.16 1.67
CA ALA A 42 9.87 8.44 2.26
C ALA A 42 10.19 9.48 1.18
N ILE A 43 9.21 9.83 0.36
CA ILE A 43 9.33 10.84 -0.70
C ILE A 43 8.31 11.95 -0.52
N ARG A 44 8.64 13.19 -0.92
CA ARG A 44 7.71 14.31 -0.99
C ARG A 44 6.78 14.14 -2.19
N THR A 45 5.65 13.50 -1.97
CA THR A 45 4.70 13.16 -3.02
C THR A 45 4.08 14.38 -3.67
N GLU A 46 3.97 15.51 -2.97
CA GLU A 46 3.46 16.77 -3.52
C GLU A 46 4.32 17.29 -4.67
N ARG A 47 5.65 17.06 -4.62
CA ARG A 47 6.56 17.46 -5.71
C ARG A 47 6.36 16.66 -7.00
N LEU A 48 5.79 15.46 -6.89
CA LEU A 48 5.50 14.67 -8.09
C LEU A 48 4.44 15.33 -8.97
N TYR A 49 3.44 16.01 -8.37
CA TYR A 49 2.48 16.82 -9.13
C TYR A 49 3.12 18.01 -9.84
N ASP A 50 4.15 18.62 -9.22
CA ASP A 50 4.91 19.71 -9.89
C ASP A 50 5.61 19.17 -11.12
N PHE A 51 6.28 18.03 -11.01
CA PHE A 51 6.99 17.40 -12.11
C PHE A 51 6.06 16.98 -13.26
N GLU A 52 4.87 16.44 -12.95
CA GLU A 52 3.87 16.16 -13.98
C GLU A 52 3.43 17.44 -14.72
N ARG A 53 3.24 18.55 -13.98
CA ARG A 53 2.91 19.86 -14.59
C ARG A 53 4.03 20.43 -15.45
N GLU A 54 5.26 20.11 -15.12
CA GLU A 54 6.46 20.45 -15.92
C GLU A 54 6.66 19.52 -17.13
N GLY A 55 5.80 18.52 -17.30
CA GLY A 55 5.81 17.59 -18.45
C GLY A 55 6.67 16.35 -18.25
N ILE A 56 7.18 16.10 -17.05
CA ILE A 56 7.91 14.87 -16.73
C ILE A 56 6.89 13.76 -16.44
N GLN A 57 7.07 12.60 -17.06
CA GLN A 57 6.21 11.45 -16.82
C GLN A 57 6.50 10.85 -15.44
N VAL A 58 5.47 10.71 -14.59
CA VAL A 58 5.56 10.01 -13.31
C VAL A 58 4.77 8.69 -13.40
N VAL A 59 5.39 7.56 -13.04
CA VAL A 59 4.79 6.21 -13.15
C VAL A 59 5.05 5.43 -11.86
N PRO A 60 4.00 5.05 -11.12
CA PRO A 60 2.61 5.44 -11.29
C PRO A 60 2.40 6.94 -11.10
N SER A 61 1.22 7.46 -11.46
CA SER A 61 0.94 8.90 -11.41
C SER A 61 1.16 9.51 -10.03
N ALA A 62 1.45 10.81 -9.95
CA ALA A 62 1.61 11.53 -8.68
C ALA A 62 0.41 11.32 -7.74
N ARG A 63 -0.82 11.30 -8.29
CA ARG A 63 -2.04 10.98 -7.56
C ARG A 63 -1.96 9.59 -6.94
N ALA A 64 -1.59 8.59 -7.73
CA ALA A 64 -1.51 7.21 -7.28
C ALA A 64 -0.49 7.03 -6.16
N VAL A 65 0.71 7.61 -6.32
CA VAL A 65 1.75 7.58 -5.28
C VAL A 65 1.26 8.22 -3.98
N ASN A 66 0.53 9.34 -4.07
CA ASN A 66 -0.04 10.01 -2.90
C ASN A 66 -1.04 9.12 -2.16
N PHE A 67 -1.89 8.40 -2.89
CA PHE A 67 -2.87 7.48 -2.32
C PHE A 67 -2.19 6.26 -1.66
N THR A 68 -1.25 5.63 -2.35
CA THR A 68 -0.57 4.42 -1.84
C THR A 68 0.32 4.70 -0.62
N MET A 69 0.87 5.91 -0.51
CA MET A 69 1.61 6.34 0.67
C MET A 69 0.71 6.66 1.88
N ASN A 70 -0.58 6.77 1.69
CA ASN A 70 -1.55 7.12 2.71
C ASN A 70 -2.57 5.99 2.89
N ARG A 71 -2.35 5.13 3.91
CA ARG A 71 -3.25 4.00 4.21
C ARG A 71 -4.70 4.42 4.41
N LYS A 72 -4.96 5.62 4.94
CA LYS A 72 -6.31 6.18 5.08
C LYS A 72 -6.94 6.43 3.71
N ALA A 73 -6.20 7.08 2.82
CA ALA A 73 -6.71 7.42 1.49
C ALA A 73 -7.05 6.16 0.69
N ILE A 74 -6.15 5.17 0.64
CA ILE A 74 -6.40 3.94 -0.11
C ILE A 74 -7.51 3.09 0.53
N ARG A 75 -7.59 3.04 1.87
CA ARG A 75 -8.65 2.32 2.58
C ARG A 75 -10.03 2.96 2.33
N ASP A 76 -10.11 4.28 2.41
CA ASP A 76 -11.37 5.00 2.18
C ASP A 76 -11.80 4.92 0.71
N LEU A 77 -10.86 4.99 -0.24
CA LEU A 77 -11.13 4.74 -1.66
C LEU A 77 -11.74 3.33 -1.85
N ALA A 78 -11.06 2.30 -1.36
CA ALA A 78 -11.53 0.92 -1.53
C ALA A 78 -12.89 0.68 -0.87
N ALA A 79 -13.04 1.05 0.41
CA ALA A 79 -14.22 0.71 1.18
C ALA A 79 -15.41 1.63 0.94
N ARG A 80 -15.19 2.97 0.85
CA ARG A 80 -16.29 3.95 0.83
C ARG A 80 -16.66 4.40 -0.57
N GLU A 81 -15.68 4.60 -1.45
CA GLU A 81 -15.95 5.09 -2.79
C GLU A 81 -16.24 3.93 -3.76
N LEU A 82 -15.47 2.84 -3.69
CA LEU A 82 -15.62 1.69 -4.56
C LEU A 82 -16.50 0.57 -3.99
N GLY A 83 -16.87 0.65 -2.71
CA GLY A 83 -17.72 -0.34 -2.05
C GLY A 83 -17.09 -1.74 -1.98
N LEU A 84 -15.77 -1.84 -2.01
CA LEU A 84 -15.07 -3.12 -1.93
C LEU A 84 -15.13 -3.67 -0.51
N LYS A 85 -15.15 -4.98 -0.41
CA LYS A 85 -15.11 -5.67 0.88
C LYS A 85 -13.73 -5.55 1.50
N THR A 86 -13.67 -4.87 2.65
CA THR A 86 -12.46 -4.70 3.47
C THR A 86 -12.75 -5.11 4.90
N ALA A 87 -11.75 -5.22 5.76
CA ALA A 87 -11.94 -5.25 7.20
C ALA A 87 -12.74 -4.01 7.66
N ARG A 88 -13.64 -4.12 8.63
CA ARG A 88 -14.24 -2.95 9.29
C ARG A 88 -13.15 -2.18 9.99
N TYR A 89 -13.20 -0.86 9.95
CA TYR A 89 -12.13 -0.03 10.48
C TYR A 89 -12.63 1.29 11.05
N PHE A 90 -11.82 1.87 11.93
CA PHE A 90 -11.95 3.23 12.43
C PHE A 90 -10.58 3.87 12.51
N TYR A 91 -10.55 5.20 12.58
CA TYR A 91 -9.33 5.97 12.81
C TYR A 91 -9.34 6.51 14.23
N ALA A 92 -8.16 6.68 14.82
CA ALA A 92 -7.98 7.21 16.16
C ALA A 92 -6.78 8.16 16.21
N THR A 93 -6.97 9.34 16.79
CA THR A 93 -5.95 10.36 17.03
C THR A 93 -5.57 10.45 18.52
N SER A 94 -6.24 9.67 19.35
CA SER A 94 -5.98 9.56 20.78
C SER A 94 -6.24 8.12 21.28
N LEU A 95 -5.68 7.81 22.45
CA LEU A 95 -5.95 6.51 23.10
C LEU A 95 -7.44 6.34 23.39
N ALA A 96 -8.13 7.38 23.85
CA ALA A 96 -9.56 7.32 24.13
C ALA A 96 -10.40 6.98 22.89
N GLU A 97 -10.08 7.59 21.72
CA GLU A 97 -10.72 7.25 20.46
C GLU A 97 -10.40 5.82 20.02
N LEU A 98 -9.17 5.32 20.29
CA LEU A 98 -8.80 3.94 20.00
C LEU A 98 -9.60 2.96 20.85
N GLU A 99 -9.80 3.25 22.15
CA GLU A 99 -10.60 2.44 23.06
C GLU A 99 -12.07 2.40 22.65
N GLU A 100 -12.64 3.54 22.27
CA GLU A 100 -14.00 3.61 21.74
C GLU A 100 -14.15 2.80 20.45
N ALA A 101 -13.21 2.95 19.52
CA ALA A 101 -13.20 2.21 18.27
C ALA A 101 -13.06 0.69 18.51
N ALA A 102 -12.20 0.29 19.44
CA ALA A 102 -12.04 -1.13 19.84
C ALA A 102 -13.32 -1.71 20.43
N ALA A 103 -14.05 -0.94 21.24
CA ALA A 103 -15.35 -1.38 21.78
C ALA A 103 -16.38 -1.61 20.67
N ARG A 104 -16.31 -0.87 19.56
CA ARG A 104 -17.21 -1.02 18.39
C ARG A 104 -16.82 -2.16 17.47
N ILE A 105 -15.52 -2.42 17.29
CA ILE A 105 -15.00 -3.50 16.44
C ILE A 105 -15.07 -4.85 17.16
N GLY A 106 -14.71 -4.87 18.43
CA GLY A 106 -14.51 -6.09 19.21
C GLY A 106 -13.07 -6.62 19.14
N PHE A 107 -12.82 -7.72 19.83
CA PHE A 107 -11.51 -8.38 19.90
C PHE A 107 -11.57 -9.80 19.31
N PRO A 108 -10.46 -10.27 18.71
CA PRO A 108 -9.23 -9.53 18.44
C PRO A 108 -9.39 -8.47 17.36
N CYS A 109 -8.55 -7.43 17.42
CA CYS A 109 -8.46 -6.39 16.39
C CYS A 109 -7.00 -6.07 16.09
N VAL A 110 -6.75 -5.34 14.99
CA VAL A 110 -5.41 -4.96 14.56
C VAL A 110 -5.28 -3.45 14.59
N VAL A 111 -4.24 -2.95 15.24
CA VAL A 111 -3.91 -1.51 15.28
C VAL A 111 -2.67 -1.28 14.44
N LYS A 112 -2.72 -0.30 13.54
CA LYS A 112 -1.62 0.03 12.60
C LYS A 112 -1.42 1.53 12.49
N PRO A 113 -0.19 2.03 12.29
CA PRO A 113 0.04 3.40 11.83
C PRO A 113 -0.53 3.62 10.43
N LEU A 114 -0.94 4.85 10.11
CA LEU A 114 -1.36 5.19 8.74
C LEU A 114 -0.20 5.18 7.75
N MET A 115 1.01 5.47 8.20
CA MET A 115 2.22 5.41 7.39
C MET A 115 3.29 4.60 8.11
N SER A 116 3.51 3.39 7.63
CA SER A 116 4.56 2.49 8.12
C SER A 116 4.85 1.42 7.06
N SER A 117 6.01 0.80 7.13
CA SER A 117 6.40 -0.34 6.28
C SER A 117 6.81 -1.54 7.12
N SER A 118 6.73 -2.72 6.53
CA SER A 118 7.19 -3.98 7.13
C SER A 118 6.59 -4.25 8.52
N GLY A 119 5.29 -3.96 8.70
CA GLY A 119 4.58 -4.24 9.95
C GLY A 119 5.04 -3.43 11.18
N LYS A 120 5.93 -2.43 11.03
CA LYS A 120 6.37 -1.60 12.17
C LYS A 120 5.20 -0.84 12.75
N GLY A 121 5.08 -0.87 14.08
CA GLY A 121 3.97 -0.25 14.80
C GLY A 121 2.65 -1.01 14.73
N GLN A 122 2.58 -2.16 14.04
CA GLN A 122 1.39 -2.98 13.97
C GLN A 122 1.26 -3.88 15.22
N SER A 123 0.06 -3.96 15.77
CA SER A 123 -0.25 -4.80 16.92
C SER A 123 -1.53 -5.59 16.71
N LEU A 124 -1.49 -6.89 16.99
CA LEU A 124 -2.69 -7.70 17.21
C LEU A 124 -3.10 -7.54 18.68
N VAL A 125 -4.27 -6.94 18.90
CA VAL A 125 -4.83 -6.64 20.21
C VAL A 125 -5.93 -7.66 20.52
N ARG A 126 -5.78 -8.40 21.60
CA ARG A 126 -6.70 -9.50 21.99
C ARG A 126 -7.72 -9.11 23.05
N ASN A 127 -7.43 -8.03 23.77
CA ASN A 127 -8.28 -7.51 24.84
C ASN A 127 -7.98 -6.05 25.12
N ALA A 128 -8.85 -5.38 25.87
CA ALA A 128 -8.73 -3.95 26.18
C ALA A 128 -7.43 -3.59 26.91
N GLY A 129 -6.88 -4.47 27.74
CA GLY A 129 -5.63 -4.22 28.48
C GLY A 129 -4.39 -4.10 27.60
N GLU A 130 -4.47 -4.46 26.31
CA GLU A 130 -3.36 -4.34 25.36
C GLU A 130 -3.41 -3.03 24.54
N LEU A 131 -4.50 -2.25 24.62
CA LEU A 131 -4.73 -1.08 23.76
C LEU A 131 -3.70 0.04 24.00
N GLU A 132 -3.39 0.37 25.27
CA GLU A 132 -2.41 1.41 25.60
C GLU A 132 -1.04 1.10 25.00
N ARG A 133 -0.58 -0.14 25.15
CA ARG A 133 0.69 -0.60 24.56
C ARG A 133 0.65 -0.53 23.04
N ALA A 134 -0.48 -0.93 22.42
CA ALA A 134 -0.64 -0.88 20.96
C ALA A 134 -0.66 0.56 20.45
N TRP A 135 -1.26 1.49 21.19
CA TRP A 135 -1.25 2.92 20.90
C TRP A 135 0.18 3.47 20.86
N HIS A 136 0.94 3.26 21.95
CA HIS A 136 2.32 3.75 22.03
C HIS A 136 3.19 3.16 20.93
N TYR A 137 3.13 1.84 20.72
CA TYR A 137 3.91 1.19 19.68
C TYR A 137 3.52 1.65 18.27
N GLY A 138 2.22 1.88 18.03
CA GLY A 138 1.73 2.45 16.77
C GLY A 138 2.26 3.87 16.52
N CYS A 139 2.25 4.74 17.55
CA CYS A 139 2.79 6.08 17.46
C CYS A 139 4.31 6.10 17.21
N GLU A 140 5.06 5.22 17.87
CA GLU A 140 6.51 5.08 17.66
C GLU A 140 6.87 4.54 16.28
N GLY A 141 6.03 3.64 15.74
CA GLY A 141 6.22 3.05 14.41
C GLY A 141 5.75 3.94 13.25
N SER A 142 5.05 5.03 13.55
CA SER A 142 4.57 5.98 12.54
C SER A 142 5.72 6.71 11.86
N ARG A 143 5.61 6.85 10.53
CA ARG A 143 6.51 7.69 9.74
C ARG A 143 5.85 9.05 9.46
N GLY A 144 6.64 10.11 9.43
CA GLY A 144 6.16 11.48 9.20
C GLY A 144 5.52 12.08 10.47
N ASP A 145 4.77 13.16 10.28
CA ASP A 145 4.20 13.97 11.37
C ASP A 145 2.78 13.54 11.77
N ILE A 146 2.25 12.48 11.15
CA ILE A 146 0.86 12.02 11.34
C ILE A 146 0.81 11.05 12.52
N ARG A 147 0.17 11.48 13.60
CA ARG A 147 -0.12 10.63 14.77
C ARG A 147 -1.58 10.14 14.74
N GLU A 148 -1.95 9.49 13.65
CA GLU A 148 -3.25 8.89 13.50
C GLU A 148 -3.05 7.39 13.26
N LEU A 149 -3.78 6.55 13.96
CA LEU A 149 -3.76 5.10 13.79
C LEU A 149 -5.07 4.63 13.18
N ILE A 150 -5.00 3.51 12.48
CA ILE A 150 -6.18 2.74 12.06
C ILE A 150 -6.32 1.51 12.94
N ILE A 151 -7.55 1.24 13.38
CA ILE A 151 -7.93 0.00 14.04
C ILE A 151 -8.85 -0.77 13.10
N GLU A 152 -8.55 -2.03 12.87
CA GLU A 152 -9.26 -2.90 11.95
C GLU A 152 -9.73 -4.18 12.66
N GLU A 153 -10.86 -4.74 12.25
CA GLU A 153 -11.24 -6.07 12.68
C GLU A 153 -10.20 -7.10 12.22
N PHE A 154 -9.98 -8.09 13.05
CA PHE A 154 -9.10 -9.20 12.69
C PHE A 154 -9.83 -10.16 11.76
N ILE A 155 -9.44 -10.18 10.49
CA ILE A 155 -9.99 -11.12 9.51
C ILE A 155 -9.38 -12.48 9.74
N ARG A 156 -10.24 -13.49 9.97
CA ARG A 156 -9.82 -14.89 9.93
C ARG A 156 -9.80 -15.34 8.48
N PHE A 157 -8.61 -15.46 7.95
CA PHE A 157 -8.39 -15.88 6.58
C PHE A 157 -7.66 -17.23 6.52
N ASP A 158 -7.88 -17.96 5.43
CA ASP A 158 -7.23 -19.24 5.15
C ASP A 158 -5.91 -19.05 4.41
N SER A 159 -5.84 -18.01 3.58
CA SER A 159 -4.63 -17.65 2.83
C SER A 159 -4.58 -16.15 2.54
N GLU A 160 -3.36 -15.68 2.31
CA GLU A 160 -3.06 -14.32 1.88
C GLU A 160 -2.33 -14.36 0.55
N ILE A 161 -2.75 -13.52 -0.37
CA ILE A 161 -2.14 -13.40 -1.69
C ILE A 161 -1.82 -11.97 -2.05
N THR A 162 -0.76 -11.78 -2.85
CA THR A 162 -0.54 -10.58 -3.63
C THR A 162 -0.84 -10.87 -5.10
N LEU A 163 -1.66 -10.02 -5.70
CA LEU A 163 -1.94 -10.03 -7.12
C LEU A 163 -1.18 -8.88 -7.80
N LEU A 164 -0.06 -9.22 -8.46
CA LEU A 164 0.65 -8.24 -9.26
C LEU A 164 -0.21 -7.84 -10.46
N THR A 165 -0.49 -6.56 -10.55
CA THR A 165 -1.43 -5.96 -11.49
C THR A 165 -0.71 -4.91 -12.33
N VAL A 166 -0.96 -4.89 -13.62
CA VAL A 166 -0.36 -3.94 -14.56
C VAL A 166 -1.45 -3.14 -15.23
N THR A 167 -1.46 -1.83 -15.01
CA THR A 167 -2.30 -0.91 -15.79
C THR A 167 -1.51 -0.29 -16.91
N GLN A 168 -2.15 -0.17 -18.07
CA GLN A 168 -1.57 0.39 -19.28
C GLN A 168 -2.21 1.75 -19.57
N LYS A 169 -1.49 2.60 -20.27
CA LYS A 169 -2.06 3.89 -20.72
C LYS A 169 -3.28 3.67 -21.63
N ASP A 170 -3.15 2.73 -22.56
CA ASP A 170 -4.17 2.38 -23.53
C ASP A 170 -4.24 0.84 -23.63
N GLY A 171 -5.16 0.23 -22.90
CA GLY A 171 -5.31 -1.22 -22.90
C GLY A 171 -5.94 -1.78 -21.64
N PRO A 172 -6.23 -3.08 -21.63
CA PRO A 172 -6.83 -3.72 -20.46
C PRO A 172 -5.84 -3.82 -19.29
N THR A 173 -6.37 -3.90 -18.09
CA THR A 173 -5.61 -4.27 -16.90
C THR A 173 -5.16 -5.73 -17.03
N LEU A 174 -3.88 -5.98 -16.79
CA LEU A 174 -3.27 -7.30 -16.83
C LEU A 174 -2.96 -7.79 -15.41
N PHE A 175 -3.08 -9.11 -15.22
CA PHE A 175 -2.81 -9.74 -13.93
C PHE A 175 -1.74 -10.82 -14.09
N CYS A 176 -0.73 -10.79 -13.22
CA CYS A 176 0.18 -11.91 -13.08
C CYS A 176 -0.49 -13.03 -12.26
N PRO A 177 0.04 -14.27 -12.34
CA PRO A 177 -0.38 -15.33 -11.45
C PRO A 177 -0.24 -14.89 -9.97
N PRO A 178 -1.19 -15.26 -9.09
CA PRO A 178 -1.14 -14.86 -7.69
C PRO A 178 0.13 -15.37 -6.99
N ILE A 179 0.60 -14.61 -6.01
CA ILE A 179 1.70 -14.97 -5.13
C ILE A 179 1.12 -15.20 -3.75
N GLY A 180 1.32 -16.39 -3.19
CA GLY A 180 0.94 -16.72 -1.82
C GLY A 180 2.04 -16.32 -0.84
N HIS A 181 1.64 -16.00 0.40
CA HIS A 181 2.56 -15.61 1.45
C HIS A 181 2.35 -16.41 2.72
N VAL A 182 3.46 -16.66 3.43
CA VAL A 182 3.47 -17.13 4.80
C VAL A 182 4.06 -16.01 5.66
N GLN A 183 3.26 -15.49 6.59
CA GLN A 183 3.69 -14.49 7.56
C GLN A 183 3.94 -15.11 8.93
N LYS A 184 4.90 -14.54 9.67
CA LYS A 184 5.11 -14.85 11.08
C LYS A 184 5.44 -13.58 11.85
N GLY A 185 4.54 -13.20 12.74
CA GLY A 185 4.71 -11.98 13.54
C GLY A 185 4.62 -10.68 12.73
N GLY A 186 3.94 -10.69 11.60
CA GLY A 186 3.84 -9.54 10.67
C GLY A 186 4.93 -9.44 9.62
N ASP A 187 5.94 -10.35 9.68
CA ASP A 187 7.00 -10.43 8.66
C ASP A 187 6.69 -11.50 7.63
N TYR A 188 6.84 -11.20 6.36
CA TYR A 188 6.86 -12.20 5.30
C TYR A 188 8.06 -13.14 5.49
N ARG A 189 7.80 -14.44 5.57
CA ARG A 189 8.83 -15.48 5.70
C ARG A 189 9.07 -16.22 4.41
N GLU A 190 8.00 -16.49 3.69
CA GLU A 190 8.04 -17.20 2.41
C GLU A 190 7.03 -16.56 1.47
N SER A 191 7.42 -16.46 0.20
CA SER A 191 6.52 -16.15 -0.90
C SER A 191 6.63 -17.27 -1.92
N PHE A 192 5.51 -17.78 -2.41
CA PHE A 192 5.49 -18.91 -3.32
C PHE A 192 4.48 -18.70 -4.46
N GLN A 193 4.77 -19.33 -5.58
CA GLN A 193 3.97 -19.29 -6.79
C GLN A 193 3.84 -20.76 -7.29
N SER A 194 2.65 -21.25 -7.61
CA SER A 194 1.34 -20.63 -7.58
C SER A 194 0.56 -21.20 -6.38
N PRO A 195 -0.01 -20.37 -5.52
CA PRO A 195 -0.94 -20.85 -4.52
C PRO A 195 -2.20 -21.39 -5.19
N TYR A 196 -2.84 -22.37 -4.57
CA TYR A 196 -4.19 -22.72 -4.98
C TYR A 196 -5.14 -21.60 -4.55
N VAL A 197 -5.82 -21.02 -5.52
CA VAL A 197 -6.88 -20.03 -5.31
C VAL A 197 -8.10 -20.50 -6.06
N ALA A 198 -9.24 -20.61 -5.37
CA ALA A 198 -10.49 -20.97 -6.00
C ALA A 198 -10.81 -19.99 -7.15
N PRO A 199 -11.30 -20.46 -8.30
CA PRO A 199 -11.52 -19.59 -9.47
C PRO A 199 -12.40 -18.38 -9.18
N GLU A 200 -13.43 -18.53 -8.34
CA GLU A 200 -14.32 -17.47 -7.91
C GLU A 200 -13.61 -16.43 -7.05
N HIS A 201 -12.72 -16.83 -6.15
CA HIS A 201 -11.90 -15.93 -5.34
C HIS A 201 -10.89 -15.17 -6.20
N LEU A 202 -10.27 -15.86 -7.17
CA LEU A 202 -9.34 -15.20 -8.09
C LEU A 202 -10.04 -14.16 -8.96
N ALA A 203 -11.21 -14.51 -9.50
CA ALA A 203 -12.01 -13.57 -10.30
C ALA A 203 -12.42 -12.34 -9.48
N GLU A 204 -12.83 -12.52 -8.22
CA GLU A 204 -13.19 -11.41 -7.34
C GLU A 204 -11.96 -10.56 -6.97
N ALA A 205 -10.81 -11.16 -6.66
CA ALA A 205 -9.57 -10.43 -6.41
C ALA A 205 -9.15 -9.59 -7.63
N GLN A 206 -9.24 -10.15 -8.84
CA GLN A 206 -8.96 -9.44 -10.08
C GLN A 206 -9.93 -8.28 -10.31
N ARG A 207 -11.22 -8.48 -10.06
CA ARG A 207 -12.24 -7.42 -10.14
C ARG A 207 -11.94 -6.27 -9.18
N MET A 208 -11.59 -6.59 -7.92
CA MET A 208 -11.23 -5.60 -6.91
C MET A 208 -9.93 -4.86 -7.28
N ALA A 209 -8.91 -5.59 -7.73
CA ALA A 209 -7.65 -5.01 -8.17
C ALA A 209 -7.83 -4.06 -9.35
N ALA A 210 -8.61 -4.46 -10.36
CA ALA A 210 -8.95 -3.57 -11.48
C ALA A 210 -9.63 -2.30 -11.00
N ALA A 211 -10.67 -2.42 -10.16
CA ALA A 211 -11.43 -1.27 -9.67
C ALA A 211 -10.53 -0.25 -8.93
N VAL A 212 -9.64 -0.72 -8.04
CA VAL A 212 -8.75 0.18 -7.28
C VAL A 212 -7.73 0.83 -8.20
N THR A 213 -7.08 0.06 -9.06
CA THR A 213 -6.02 0.59 -9.93
C THR A 213 -6.56 1.52 -11.02
N GLU A 214 -7.77 1.27 -11.55
CA GLU A 214 -8.46 2.18 -12.46
C GLU A 214 -8.82 3.50 -11.78
N ALA A 215 -9.27 3.48 -10.52
CA ALA A 215 -9.59 4.70 -9.76
C ALA A 215 -8.35 5.56 -9.50
N LEU A 216 -7.15 4.97 -9.44
CA LEU A 216 -5.89 5.69 -9.28
C LEU A 216 -5.38 6.33 -10.57
N THR A 217 -5.88 5.89 -11.71
CA THR A 217 -5.57 6.36 -13.07
C THR A 217 -4.12 6.24 -13.52
N GLY A 218 -3.94 6.07 -14.84
CA GLY A 218 -2.62 6.01 -15.47
C GLY A 218 -2.00 4.61 -15.50
N ALA A 219 -0.82 4.55 -16.09
CA ALA A 219 -0.02 3.33 -16.16
C ALA A 219 0.69 3.06 -14.82
N GLY A 220 0.83 1.80 -14.45
CA GLY A 220 1.52 1.43 -13.22
C GLY A 220 1.69 -0.08 -13.05
N LEU A 221 2.58 -0.41 -12.13
CA LEU A 221 2.76 -1.75 -11.59
C LEU A 221 2.31 -1.72 -10.13
N TRP A 222 1.43 -2.63 -9.76
CA TRP A 222 0.75 -2.63 -8.47
C TRP A 222 0.86 -3.99 -7.80
N GLY A 223 1.12 -3.99 -6.49
CA GLY A 223 0.97 -5.16 -5.65
C GLY A 223 -0.33 -5.02 -4.84
N VAL A 224 -1.38 -5.71 -5.24
CA VAL A 224 -2.66 -5.66 -4.52
C VAL A 224 -2.79 -6.86 -3.61
N GLU A 225 -2.97 -6.63 -2.32
CA GLU A 225 -3.01 -7.66 -1.29
C GLU A 225 -4.44 -8.02 -0.89
N PHE A 226 -4.68 -9.32 -0.74
CA PHE A 226 -5.98 -9.86 -0.38
C PHE A 226 -5.89 -10.92 0.70
N PHE A 227 -6.86 -10.90 1.61
CA PHE A 227 -7.16 -12.03 2.46
C PHE A 227 -8.27 -12.88 1.82
N LEU A 228 -8.03 -14.19 1.74
CA LEU A 228 -8.98 -15.15 1.22
C LEU A 228 -9.56 -15.99 2.36
N SER A 229 -10.88 -16.01 2.49
CA SER A 229 -11.60 -16.80 3.46
C SER A 229 -12.60 -17.70 2.74
N HIS A 230 -12.57 -18.99 3.00
CA HIS A 230 -13.54 -19.94 2.43
C HIS A 230 -14.98 -19.62 2.85
N GLU A 231 -15.15 -19.13 4.08
CA GLU A 231 -16.47 -18.79 4.60
C GLU A 231 -16.95 -17.41 4.16
N ASN A 232 -16.02 -16.44 4.09
CA ASN A 232 -16.35 -15.04 3.98
C ASN A 232 -15.90 -14.42 2.65
N GLY A 233 -15.25 -15.18 1.76
CA GLY A 233 -14.81 -14.70 0.45
C GLY A 233 -13.56 -13.82 0.50
N VAL A 234 -13.43 -12.89 -0.44
CA VAL A 234 -12.23 -12.08 -0.64
C VAL A 234 -12.34 -10.73 0.06
N TYR A 235 -11.28 -10.34 0.75
CA TYR A 235 -11.15 -9.02 1.37
C TYR A 235 -9.96 -8.28 0.75
N PHE A 236 -10.17 -7.05 0.31
CA PHE A 236 -9.08 -6.15 -0.03
C PHE A 236 -8.33 -5.78 1.25
N SER A 237 -7.03 -5.97 1.25
CA SER A 237 -6.15 -5.67 2.38
C SER A 237 -5.37 -4.38 2.16
N GLU A 238 -4.52 -4.34 1.14
CA GLU A 238 -3.61 -3.21 0.90
C GLU A 238 -3.25 -3.11 -0.60
N LEU A 239 -2.69 -1.96 -1.00
CA LEU A 239 -2.12 -1.72 -2.33
C LEU A 239 -0.83 -0.92 -2.17
#